data_0ab12b2f803a38e47ecfca677aeb95cf
#
_entry.id   0ab12b2f803a38e47ecfca677aeb95cf
#
_cell.length_a   1.000
_cell.length_b   1.000
_cell.length_c   1.000
_cell.angle_alpha   90.00
_cell.angle_beta   90.00
_cell.angle_gamma   90.00
#
_symmetry.space_group_name_H-M   'P 1'
#
loop_
_entity.id
_entity.type
_entity.pdbx_description
1 polymer ?
#
loop_
_entity_poly.entity_id
_entity_poly.type
_entity_poly.pdbx_seq_one_letter_code
_entity_poly.pdbx_strand_id
1 'polypeptide(L)'
;MKLNAVHLALLASITLSPPALLAQTKGRVDLWLTTSDRSSLLARQPTSLRFRKGDAKSSVIDVDDKQTYQSMDGFGFALTGGSAQLMMLMDAPRRSALLKELFGRGKDQIGVSYLRVSIGSSDMNDHVFTYDDLPQGDTDPNLSKFNLGPDRDDVIPVLKEILTINPGIKILGSPWTAPSWMKTNDNSKDGNLKPDYYATYAQYFVKYISAMKAEGITIDAITVQNEPLNGKNTPSMVMQATDQDRFIRENLGPAFRSAGLSTKIILYDHNCDVPEYPLTILNDAPAAQYVDGSGFHLYGGKIDAMTQVHDAHPDKHLYFTEQMVVDRREDPKLHVASAVSRVVVGATRNWSRNVLLWNLAADPQFGPHTGNGGCPICEGAITLDGNQVTRNIAYYTIAHASKFVPPGSMRIGSNASESLPNVAFKTSQNRIVLIVANPGDVDRAFDIRFHGKSITSTLKSGSVGTFTW
;
A
#
# COMPACT_ATOMS: atom_id res chain seq x y z
N MET A 1 -58.15 -40.60 -36.33
CA MET A 1 -56.69 -40.75 -36.45
C MET A 1 -56.05 -39.74 -35.55
N LYS A 2 -55.47 -40.16 -34.42
CA LYS A 2 -54.77 -39.32 -33.45
C LYS A 2 -53.29 -39.53 -33.65
N LEU A 3 -52.52 -38.52 -34.01
CA LEU A 3 -51.03 -38.57 -34.02
C LEU A 3 -50.53 -38.07 -32.65
N ASN A 4 -49.83 -38.93 -31.97
CA ASN A 4 -49.06 -38.59 -30.76
C ASN A 4 -47.71 -38.03 -31.16
N ALA A 5 -47.37 -36.82 -30.73
CA ALA A 5 -46.04 -36.25 -30.82
C ALA A 5 -45.23 -36.65 -29.56
N VAL A 6 -44.13 -37.39 -29.75
CA VAL A 6 -43.17 -37.74 -28.70
C VAL A 6 -42.12 -36.62 -28.63
N HIS A 7 -42.04 -35.94 -27.48
CA HIS A 7 -40.96 -34.96 -27.21
C HIS A 7 -39.78 -35.73 -26.62
N LEU A 8 -38.67 -35.72 -27.36
CA LEU A 8 -37.37 -36.24 -26.90
C LEU A 8 -36.65 -35.12 -26.20
N ALA A 9 -36.53 -35.17 -24.89
CA ALA A 9 -35.73 -34.27 -24.09
C ALA A 9 -34.26 -34.71 -24.08
N LEU A 10 -33.37 -33.96 -24.70
CA LEU A 10 -31.91 -34.17 -24.60
C LEU A 10 -31.40 -33.55 -23.28
N LEU A 11 -31.05 -34.40 -22.31
CA LEU A 11 -30.32 -34.02 -21.12
C LEU A 11 -28.85 -33.89 -21.46
N ALA A 12 -28.36 -32.66 -21.60
CA ALA A 12 -26.92 -32.38 -21.68
C ALA A 12 -26.32 -32.41 -20.27
N SER A 13 -25.59 -33.47 -19.93
CA SER A 13 -24.80 -33.60 -18.70
C SER A 13 -23.54 -32.72 -18.82
N ILE A 14 -23.56 -31.58 -18.13
CA ILE A 14 -22.38 -30.75 -17.93
C ILE A 14 -21.50 -31.41 -16.87
N THR A 15 -20.44 -32.09 -17.29
CA THR A 15 -19.40 -32.57 -16.39
C THR A 15 -18.54 -31.37 -15.95
N LEU A 16 -18.80 -30.86 -14.75
CA LEU A 16 -17.90 -29.95 -14.05
C LEU A 16 -16.63 -30.72 -13.67
N SER A 17 -15.56 -30.54 -14.39
CA SER A 17 -14.22 -30.97 -13.99
C SER A 17 -13.85 -30.20 -12.71
N PRO A 18 -13.46 -30.87 -11.60
CA PRO A 18 -12.99 -30.17 -10.42
C PRO A 18 -11.69 -29.42 -10.76
N PRO A 19 -11.46 -28.22 -10.20
CA PRO A 19 -10.20 -27.52 -10.38
C PRO A 19 -9.08 -28.43 -9.87
N ALA A 20 -8.04 -28.61 -10.69
CA ALA A 20 -6.86 -29.36 -10.33
C ALA A 20 -6.24 -28.73 -9.07
N LEU A 21 -6.48 -29.31 -7.91
CA LEU A 21 -5.75 -29.04 -6.68
C LEU A 21 -4.29 -29.38 -6.99
N LEU A 22 -3.46 -28.35 -7.14
CA LEU A 22 -2.00 -28.51 -7.15
C LEU A 22 -1.61 -29.14 -5.81
N ALA A 23 -1.43 -30.45 -5.79
CA ALA A 23 -0.95 -31.17 -4.64
C ALA A 23 0.41 -30.55 -4.25
N GLN A 24 0.44 -29.84 -3.12
CA GLN A 24 1.68 -29.39 -2.49
C GLN A 24 2.57 -30.60 -2.30
N THR A 25 3.68 -30.69 -3.03
CA THR A 25 4.68 -31.74 -2.81
C THR A 25 5.32 -31.48 -1.46
N LYS A 26 4.92 -32.25 -0.44
CA LYS A 26 5.37 -32.09 0.96
C LYS A 26 6.89 -31.86 1.03
N GLY A 27 7.28 -30.70 1.58
CA GLY A 27 8.67 -30.35 1.87
C GLY A 27 9.46 -29.70 0.74
N ARG A 28 8.83 -29.34 -0.39
CA ARG A 28 9.46 -28.56 -1.45
C ARG A 28 9.34 -27.05 -1.13
N VAL A 29 10.43 -26.32 -1.34
CA VAL A 29 10.50 -24.87 -1.18
C VAL A 29 10.85 -24.24 -2.51
N ASP A 30 10.05 -23.29 -2.96
CA ASP A 30 10.34 -22.48 -4.13
C ASP A 30 11.02 -21.18 -3.69
N LEU A 31 12.06 -20.77 -4.41
CA LEU A 31 12.79 -19.52 -4.21
C LEU A 31 12.56 -18.57 -5.39
N TRP A 32 12.20 -17.34 -5.06
CA TRP A 32 12.15 -16.21 -5.98
C TRP A 32 13.20 -15.20 -5.59
N LEU A 33 14.03 -14.77 -6.54
CA LEU A 33 15.25 -14.01 -6.29
C LEU A 33 15.26 -12.69 -7.05
N THR A 34 15.70 -11.62 -6.37
CA THR A 34 16.16 -10.39 -7.01
C THR A 34 17.58 -10.11 -6.54
N THR A 35 18.49 -9.89 -7.49
CA THR A 35 19.92 -9.64 -7.23
C THR A 35 20.28 -8.18 -7.51
N SER A 36 21.29 -7.68 -6.78
CA SER A 36 21.78 -6.30 -6.95
C SER A 36 22.39 -6.04 -8.34
N ASP A 37 22.94 -7.07 -8.99
CA ASP A 37 23.49 -7.01 -10.34
C ASP A 37 22.42 -7.12 -11.45
N ARG A 38 21.14 -7.15 -11.05
CA ARG A 38 19.95 -7.28 -11.95
C ARG A 38 19.93 -8.57 -12.78
N SER A 39 20.80 -9.56 -12.54
CA SER A 39 20.80 -10.84 -13.24
C SER A 39 19.58 -11.70 -12.93
N SER A 40 18.92 -11.44 -11.82
CA SER A 40 17.62 -12.00 -11.45
C SER A 40 16.72 -10.88 -10.96
N LEU A 41 15.50 -10.77 -11.50
CA LEU A 41 14.51 -9.75 -11.16
C LEU A 41 13.20 -10.46 -10.85
N LEU A 42 12.95 -10.75 -9.57
CA LEU A 42 11.85 -11.57 -9.05
C LEU A 42 11.74 -12.91 -9.79
N ALA A 43 12.88 -13.50 -10.11
CA ALA A 43 12.97 -14.70 -10.92
C ALA A 43 12.85 -15.97 -10.08
N ARG A 44 11.90 -16.85 -10.44
CA ARG A 44 11.81 -18.17 -9.81
C ARG A 44 13.03 -19.01 -10.14
N GLN A 45 13.68 -19.53 -9.12
CA GLN A 45 14.87 -20.34 -9.29
C GLN A 45 14.49 -21.75 -9.79
N PRO A 46 15.25 -22.33 -10.73
CA PRO A 46 14.91 -23.62 -11.37
C PRO A 46 15.01 -24.80 -10.39
N THR A 47 15.93 -24.70 -9.41
CA THR A 47 16.15 -25.74 -8.41
C THR A 47 15.28 -25.52 -7.20
N SER A 48 14.41 -26.46 -6.88
CA SER A 48 13.63 -26.43 -5.66
C SER A 48 14.46 -26.99 -4.48
N LEU A 49 14.43 -26.25 -3.39
CA LEU A 49 14.98 -26.69 -2.12
C LEU A 49 14.05 -27.71 -1.46
N ARG A 50 14.59 -28.57 -0.59
CA ARG A 50 13.79 -29.55 0.17
C ARG A 50 14.22 -29.60 1.62
N PHE A 51 13.28 -29.49 2.53
CA PHE A 51 13.51 -29.70 3.96
C PHE A 51 14.00 -31.12 4.26
N ARG A 52 15.08 -31.24 5.04
CA ARG A 52 15.70 -32.48 5.47
C ARG A 52 15.87 -32.48 6.99
N LYS A 53 15.87 -33.65 7.62
CA LYS A 53 16.33 -33.79 9.02
C LYS A 53 17.85 -33.59 9.04
N GLY A 54 18.34 -32.85 10.00
CA GLY A 54 19.77 -32.60 10.21
C GLY A 54 19.98 -31.35 11.04
N ASP A 55 21.15 -31.23 11.62
CA ASP A 55 21.54 -30.04 12.39
C ASP A 55 21.88 -28.88 11.45
N ALA A 56 21.48 -27.69 11.83
CA ALA A 56 21.84 -26.47 11.14
C ALA A 56 23.36 -26.22 11.28
N LYS A 57 24.00 -25.89 10.16
CA LYS A 57 25.47 -25.69 10.09
C LYS A 57 25.88 -24.24 9.99
N SER A 58 24.96 -23.34 9.76
CA SER A 58 25.18 -21.91 9.53
C SER A 58 24.22 -21.06 10.34
N SER A 59 24.22 -19.76 10.12
CA SER A 59 23.24 -18.84 10.70
C SER A 59 21.81 -19.33 10.45
N VAL A 60 20.98 -19.43 11.46
CA VAL A 60 19.65 -20.05 11.35
C VAL A 60 18.54 -19.00 11.38
N ILE A 61 17.63 -19.10 10.44
CA ILE A 61 16.33 -18.42 10.49
C ILE A 61 15.29 -19.47 10.91
N ASP A 62 14.83 -19.37 12.16
CA ASP A 62 13.78 -20.20 12.70
C ASP A 62 12.42 -19.64 12.35
N VAL A 63 11.58 -20.43 11.68
CA VAL A 63 10.20 -20.04 11.37
C VAL A 63 9.25 -20.86 12.25
N ASP A 64 8.38 -20.13 12.98
CA ASP A 64 7.37 -20.73 13.88
C ASP A 64 5.97 -20.28 13.47
N ASP A 65 5.20 -21.16 12.85
CA ASP A 65 3.84 -20.88 12.41
C ASP A 65 2.77 -21.00 13.53
N LYS A 66 3.19 -21.33 14.75
CA LYS A 66 2.35 -21.30 15.95
C LYS A 66 2.34 -19.92 16.61
N GLN A 67 3.42 -19.14 16.45
CA GLN A 67 3.51 -17.77 16.91
C GLN A 67 2.92 -16.84 15.85
N THR A 68 1.77 -16.24 16.14
CA THR A 68 1.05 -15.35 15.22
C THR A 68 1.02 -13.92 15.73
N TYR A 69 0.96 -12.98 14.79
CA TYR A 69 0.90 -11.53 15.05
C TYR A 69 -0.26 -10.91 14.27
N GLN A 70 -0.05 -9.74 13.65
CA GLN A 70 -1.09 -9.05 12.89
C GLN A 70 -1.45 -9.76 11.58
N SER A 71 -2.70 -9.57 11.15
CA SER A 71 -3.14 -9.90 9.80
C SER A 71 -2.71 -8.80 8.82
N MET A 72 -2.34 -9.19 7.60
CA MET A 72 -1.96 -8.28 6.53
C MET A 72 -3.19 -7.85 5.73
N ASP A 73 -3.35 -6.53 5.53
CA ASP A 73 -4.38 -5.95 4.67
C ASP A 73 -3.92 -5.86 3.21
N GLY A 74 -2.61 -5.74 2.98
CA GLY A 74 -2.06 -5.75 1.63
C GLY A 74 -0.76 -4.96 1.45
N PHE A 75 -0.29 -4.95 0.21
CA PHE A 75 0.95 -4.28 -0.22
C PHE A 75 0.68 -3.52 -1.51
N GLY A 76 1.28 -2.34 -1.67
CA GLY A 76 1.09 -1.58 -2.89
C GLY A 76 1.75 -0.21 -2.92
N PHE A 77 1.05 0.74 -3.54
CA PHE A 77 1.60 2.04 -3.92
C PHE A 77 0.53 3.14 -3.81
N ALA A 78 0.97 4.39 -3.89
CA ALA A 78 0.08 5.50 -4.18
C ALA A 78 -0.19 5.59 -5.68
N LEU A 79 -1.45 5.44 -6.07
CA LEU A 79 -1.94 5.85 -7.39
C LEU A 79 -2.21 7.36 -7.33
N THR A 80 -1.18 8.16 -7.63
CA THR A 80 -1.28 9.61 -7.69
C THR A 80 -2.02 10.05 -8.95
N GLY A 81 -2.51 11.29 -8.99
CA GLY A 81 -3.09 11.86 -10.22
C GLY A 81 -2.13 11.79 -11.40
N GLY A 82 -0.85 12.15 -11.20
CA GLY A 82 0.17 12.03 -12.23
C GLY A 82 0.39 10.60 -12.72
N SER A 83 0.38 9.61 -11.83
CA SER A 83 0.43 8.20 -12.22
C SER A 83 -0.76 7.82 -13.11
N ALA A 84 -1.97 8.24 -12.73
CA ALA A 84 -3.18 7.96 -13.49
C ALA A 84 -3.18 8.66 -14.85
N GLN A 85 -2.77 9.94 -14.90
CA GLN A 85 -2.63 10.70 -16.14
C GLN A 85 -1.71 9.99 -17.14
N LEU A 86 -0.51 9.55 -16.69
CA LEU A 86 0.43 8.82 -17.54
C LEU A 86 -0.17 7.50 -18.04
N MET A 87 -0.90 6.77 -17.19
CA MET A 87 -1.57 5.55 -17.60
C MET A 87 -2.67 5.80 -18.63
N MET A 88 -3.43 6.90 -18.50
CA MET A 88 -4.47 7.26 -19.47
C MET A 88 -3.90 7.67 -20.83
N LEU A 89 -2.66 8.15 -20.89
CA LEU A 89 -1.95 8.44 -22.15
C LEU A 89 -1.46 7.17 -22.88
N MET A 90 -1.41 6.01 -22.21
CA MET A 90 -1.05 4.75 -22.86
C MET A 90 -2.15 4.25 -23.80
N ASP A 91 -1.77 3.51 -24.81
CA ASP A 91 -2.71 2.70 -25.60
C ASP A 91 -3.48 1.74 -24.70
N ALA A 92 -4.81 1.69 -24.84
CA ALA A 92 -5.68 0.90 -23.95
C ALA A 92 -5.26 -0.59 -23.82
N PRO A 93 -4.85 -1.32 -24.88
CA PRO A 93 -4.35 -2.69 -24.74
C PRO A 93 -3.07 -2.80 -23.90
N ARG A 94 -2.15 -1.83 -24.02
CA ARG A 94 -0.88 -1.82 -23.25
C ARG A 94 -1.14 -1.45 -21.80
N ARG A 95 -1.99 -0.46 -21.54
CA ARG A 95 -2.46 -0.13 -20.19
C ARG A 95 -3.15 -1.32 -19.53
N SER A 96 -4.07 -1.99 -20.20
CA SER A 96 -4.74 -3.19 -19.68
C SER A 96 -3.74 -4.32 -19.34
N ALA A 97 -2.73 -4.53 -20.17
CA ALA A 97 -1.68 -5.54 -19.91
C ALA A 97 -0.84 -5.17 -18.68
N LEU A 98 -0.46 -3.90 -18.55
CA LEU A 98 0.26 -3.37 -17.39
C LEU A 98 -0.55 -3.49 -16.10
N LEU A 99 -1.82 -3.09 -16.12
CA LEU A 99 -2.70 -3.21 -14.96
C LEU A 99 -2.91 -4.66 -14.54
N LYS A 100 -3.02 -5.60 -15.50
CA LYS A 100 -3.05 -7.04 -15.20
C LYS A 100 -1.77 -7.54 -14.56
N GLU A 101 -0.61 -7.07 -15.00
CA GLU A 101 0.68 -7.40 -14.38
C GLU A 101 0.75 -6.91 -12.93
N LEU A 102 0.34 -5.67 -12.68
CA LEU A 102 0.41 -5.06 -11.36
C LEU A 102 -0.61 -5.66 -10.37
N PHE A 103 -1.86 -5.79 -10.77
CA PHE A 103 -2.98 -6.08 -9.86
C PHE A 103 -3.51 -7.51 -9.93
N GLY A 104 -3.19 -8.26 -10.97
CA GLY A 104 -3.60 -9.66 -11.10
C GLY A 104 -2.75 -10.60 -10.24
N ARG A 105 -3.19 -11.87 -10.11
CA ARG A 105 -2.51 -12.90 -9.29
C ARG A 105 -2.02 -14.11 -10.08
N GLY A 106 -1.83 -13.95 -11.38
CA GLY A 106 -1.28 -14.98 -12.26
C GLY A 106 0.24 -15.15 -12.11
N LYS A 107 0.80 -16.01 -12.95
CA LYS A 107 2.23 -16.39 -12.89
C LYS A 107 3.17 -15.18 -13.01
N ASP A 108 2.90 -14.29 -13.95
CA ASP A 108 3.75 -13.13 -14.27
C ASP A 108 3.18 -11.81 -13.70
N GLN A 109 2.35 -11.90 -12.67
CA GLN A 109 1.65 -10.79 -12.03
C GLN A 109 2.14 -10.64 -10.60
N ILE A 110 2.16 -9.41 -10.07
CA ILE A 110 2.71 -9.13 -8.73
C ILE A 110 1.66 -8.97 -7.63
N GLY A 111 0.38 -8.89 -7.99
CA GLY A 111 -0.72 -8.99 -7.03
C GLY A 111 -0.83 -7.84 -6.03
N VAL A 112 -0.57 -6.61 -6.47
CA VAL A 112 -0.84 -5.41 -5.67
C VAL A 112 -2.27 -5.46 -5.14
N SER A 113 -2.44 -5.25 -3.85
CA SER A 113 -3.71 -5.48 -3.16
C SER A 113 -4.16 -4.32 -2.27
N TYR A 114 -3.38 -3.26 -2.21
CA TYR A 114 -3.71 -2.04 -1.48
C TYR A 114 -3.21 -0.83 -2.27
N LEU A 115 -4.06 0.19 -2.43
CA LEU A 115 -3.70 1.46 -3.04
C LEU A 115 -3.95 2.62 -2.07
N ARG A 116 -3.14 3.65 -2.19
CA ARG A 116 -3.40 4.98 -1.65
C ARG A 116 -3.75 5.92 -2.79
N VAL A 117 -4.75 6.76 -2.62
CA VAL A 117 -5.14 7.79 -3.58
C VAL A 117 -5.21 9.14 -2.87
N SER A 118 -4.94 10.23 -3.57
CA SER A 118 -5.16 11.56 -3.01
C SER A 118 -6.65 11.92 -2.99
N ILE A 119 -7.08 12.70 -2.02
CA ILE A 119 -8.39 13.37 -1.99
C ILE A 119 -8.16 14.80 -2.49
N GLY A 120 -8.48 15.06 -3.74
CA GLY A 120 -7.96 16.18 -4.50
C GLY A 120 -6.54 15.89 -5.01
N SER A 121 -5.79 16.93 -5.34
CA SER A 121 -4.41 16.76 -5.81
C SER A 121 -3.44 16.41 -4.69
N SER A 122 -2.37 15.71 -5.07
CA SER A 122 -1.12 15.58 -4.31
C SER A 122 -0.03 16.46 -4.95
N ASP A 123 1.18 16.41 -4.41
CA ASP A 123 2.38 16.99 -5.01
C ASP A 123 2.85 16.29 -6.30
N MET A 124 2.29 15.09 -6.59
CA MET A 124 2.47 14.34 -7.84
C MET A 124 1.26 14.46 -8.78
N ASN A 125 0.74 15.65 -8.93
CA ASN A 125 -0.22 16.07 -9.95
C ASN A 125 0.41 17.17 -10.83
N ASP A 126 -0.09 17.36 -12.02
CA ASP A 126 0.36 18.44 -12.92
C ASP A 126 -0.07 19.82 -12.43
N HIS A 127 -1.16 19.88 -11.64
CA HIS A 127 -1.67 21.11 -11.03
C HIS A 127 -2.35 20.83 -9.68
N VAL A 128 -2.53 21.87 -8.90
CA VAL A 128 -3.22 21.82 -7.60
C VAL A 128 -4.73 21.98 -7.81
N PHE A 129 -5.51 21.13 -7.17
CA PHE A 129 -6.96 21.27 -7.08
C PHE A 129 -7.49 20.59 -5.82
N THR A 130 -8.67 21.03 -5.37
CA THR A 130 -9.53 20.30 -4.44
C THR A 130 -10.89 20.06 -5.11
N TYR A 131 -11.81 19.40 -4.43
CA TYR A 131 -13.14 19.16 -5.01
C TYR A 131 -14.14 20.29 -4.76
N ASP A 132 -13.67 21.42 -4.20
CA ASP A 132 -14.52 22.59 -3.91
C ASP A 132 -13.71 23.90 -3.95
N ASP A 133 -12.97 24.09 -5.05
CA ASP A 133 -12.18 25.30 -5.29
C ASP A 133 -13.10 26.44 -5.73
N LEU A 134 -12.89 27.61 -5.13
CA LEU A 134 -13.69 28.81 -5.35
C LEU A 134 -12.79 30.02 -5.69
N PRO A 135 -13.36 31.06 -6.35
CA PRO A 135 -12.68 32.34 -6.46
C PRO A 135 -12.29 32.90 -5.08
N GLN A 136 -11.20 33.65 -5.04
CA GLN A 136 -10.70 34.24 -3.80
C GLN A 136 -11.77 35.10 -3.10
N GLY A 137 -12.01 34.84 -1.84
CA GLY A 137 -13.01 35.52 -1.01
C GLY A 137 -14.38 34.86 -1.00
N ASP A 138 -14.67 33.92 -1.90
CA ASP A 138 -15.91 33.14 -1.88
C ASP A 138 -15.80 31.97 -0.86
N THR A 139 -16.96 31.52 -0.39
CA THR A 139 -17.10 30.36 0.51
C THR A 139 -18.31 29.52 0.12
N ASP A 140 -18.24 28.21 0.39
CA ASP A 140 -19.37 27.27 0.16
C ASP A 140 -19.61 26.37 1.39
N PRO A 141 -20.13 26.88 2.51
CA PRO A 141 -20.34 26.07 3.72
C PRO A 141 -21.23 24.85 3.53
N ASN A 142 -22.05 24.83 2.50
CA ASN A 142 -22.94 23.71 2.16
C ASN A 142 -22.31 22.73 1.16
N LEU A 143 -21.11 23.01 0.65
CA LEU A 143 -20.42 22.21 -0.38
C LEU A 143 -21.32 21.97 -1.61
N SER A 144 -22.06 22.98 -2.02
CA SER A 144 -22.98 22.91 -3.16
C SER A 144 -22.23 22.81 -4.49
N LYS A 145 -20.98 23.27 -4.52
CA LYS A 145 -20.07 23.24 -5.66
C LYS A 145 -19.14 22.03 -5.69
N PHE A 146 -19.20 21.18 -4.65
CA PHE A 146 -18.38 19.97 -4.57
C PHE A 146 -18.48 19.12 -5.84
N ASN A 147 -17.32 18.80 -6.43
CA ASN A 147 -17.21 17.99 -7.64
C ASN A 147 -15.88 17.23 -7.64
N LEU A 148 -15.87 15.93 -8.01
CA LEU A 148 -14.64 15.11 -8.09
C LEU A 148 -13.61 15.65 -9.11
N GLY A 149 -14.00 16.64 -9.91
CA GLY A 149 -13.09 17.40 -10.75
C GLY A 149 -12.27 16.56 -11.71
N PRO A 150 -10.95 16.83 -11.81
CA PRO A 150 -10.04 16.16 -12.76
C PRO A 150 -9.95 14.64 -12.58
N ASP A 151 -10.17 14.11 -11.37
CA ASP A 151 -10.12 12.67 -11.13
C ASP A 151 -11.09 11.85 -11.98
N ARG A 152 -12.12 12.51 -12.56
CA ARG A 152 -13.05 11.89 -13.51
C ARG A 152 -12.39 11.53 -14.84
N ASP A 153 -11.30 12.19 -15.19
CA ASP A 153 -10.61 12.01 -16.47
C ASP A 153 -9.47 10.99 -16.36
N ASP A 154 -8.97 10.73 -15.15
CA ASP A 154 -7.77 9.89 -14.94
C ASP A 154 -7.91 8.88 -13.79
N VAL A 155 -7.93 9.29 -12.52
CA VAL A 155 -7.90 8.39 -11.35
C VAL A 155 -9.10 7.44 -11.33
N ILE A 156 -10.30 7.95 -11.55
CA ILE A 156 -11.54 7.16 -11.54
C ILE A 156 -11.57 6.12 -12.67
N PRO A 157 -11.29 6.45 -13.94
CA PRO A 157 -11.16 5.47 -15.01
C PRO A 157 -10.14 4.38 -14.72
N VAL A 158 -8.92 4.74 -14.24
CA VAL A 158 -7.88 3.77 -13.91
C VAL A 158 -8.32 2.86 -12.77
N LEU A 159 -8.93 3.40 -11.70
CA LEU A 159 -9.47 2.60 -10.60
C LEU A 159 -10.55 1.61 -11.07
N LYS A 160 -11.44 2.02 -11.98
CA LYS A 160 -12.45 1.13 -12.55
C LYS A 160 -11.81 -0.02 -13.34
N GLU A 161 -10.76 0.23 -14.13
CA GLU A 161 -10.02 -0.84 -14.80
C GLU A 161 -9.35 -1.78 -13.78
N ILE A 162 -8.72 -1.24 -12.73
CA ILE A 162 -8.11 -2.04 -11.65
C ILE A 162 -9.16 -2.91 -10.95
N LEU A 163 -10.32 -2.38 -10.63
CA LEU A 163 -11.40 -3.11 -9.96
C LEU A 163 -11.96 -4.27 -10.80
N THR A 164 -11.87 -4.20 -12.13
CA THR A 164 -12.21 -5.35 -13.00
C THR A 164 -11.21 -6.49 -12.87
N ILE A 165 -9.95 -6.20 -12.52
CA ILE A 165 -8.86 -7.18 -12.37
C ILE A 165 -8.81 -7.70 -10.92
N ASN A 166 -8.93 -6.81 -9.95
CA ASN A 166 -8.87 -7.09 -8.52
C ASN A 166 -10.00 -6.38 -7.77
N PRO A 167 -11.22 -6.93 -7.76
CA PRO A 167 -12.38 -6.31 -7.11
C PRO A 167 -12.25 -6.23 -5.58
N GLY A 168 -11.30 -6.93 -4.98
CA GLY A 168 -11.04 -6.94 -3.53
C GLY A 168 -9.88 -6.03 -3.10
N ILE A 169 -9.38 -5.17 -4.00
CA ILE A 169 -8.30 -4.25 -3.65
C ILE A 169 -8.76 -3.24 -2.58
N LYS A 170 -7.89 -2.96 -1.61
CA LYS A 170 -8.14 -1.94 -0.59
C LYS A 170 -7.72 -0.57 -1.10
N ILE A 171 -8.52 0.46 -0.77
CA ILE A 171 -8.26 1.85 -1.18
C ILE A 171 -8.28 2.76 0.04
N LEU A 172 -7.16 3.49 0.25
CA LEU A 172 -6.95 4.52 1.25
C LEU A 172 -6.96 5.89 0.57
N GLY A 173 -7.87 6.77 0.96
CA GLY A 173 -7.87 8.17 0.53
C GLY A 173 -7.09 9.06 1.52
N SER A 174 -6.24 9.96 1.02
CA SER A 174 -5.47 10.90 1.85
C SER A 174 -5.51 12.31 1.25
N PRO A 175 -5.97 13.35 1.97
CA PRO A 175 -5.93 14.72 1.50
C PRO A 175 -4.56 15.36 1.78
N TRP A 176 -4.05 16.17 0.86
CA TRP A 176 -2.88 17.04 1.07
C TRP A 176 -3.27 18.39 1.63
N THR A 177 -4.47 18.86 1.31
CA THR A 177 -5.02 20.13 1.80
C THR A 177 -6.56 20.12 1.77
N ALA A 178 -7.17 20.92 2.64
CA ALA A 178 -8.55 21.34 2.48
C ALA A 178 -8.67 22.41 1.38
N PRO A 179 -9.87 22.70 0.85
CA PRO A 179 -10.12 23.87 -0.01
C PRO A 179 -9.56 25.16 0.62
N SER A 180 -8.91 26.00 -0.20
CA SER A 180 -8.16 27.18 0.27
C SER A 180 -9.02 28.12 1.14
N TRP A 181 -10.29 28.31 0.80
CA TRP A 181 -11.21 29.16 1.53
C TRP A 181 -11.52 28.66 2.96
N MET A 182 -11.30 27.37 3.26
CA MET A 182 -11.41 26.82 4.61
C MET A 182 -10.15 27.04 5.46
N LYS A 183 -9.06 27.55 4.87
CA LYS A 183 -7.74 27.62 5.53
C LYS A 183 -7.42 29.03 6.02
N THR A 184 -6.58 29.12 7.05
CA THR A 184 -6.21 30.38 7.71
C THR A 184 -5.44 31.35 6.82
N ASN A 185 -4.79 30.85 5.78
CA ASN A 185 -3.98 31.62 4.82
C ASN A 185 -4.62 31.74 3.46
N ASP A 186 -5.84 31.23 3.26
CA ASP A 186 -6.58 31.19 1.98
C ASP A 186 -5.73 30.70 0.81
N ASN A 187 -4.86 29.70 1.05
CA ASN A 187 -3.90 29.16 0.10
C ASN A 187 -3.84 27.64 0.16
N SER A 188 -3.60 27.00 -0.97
CA SER A 188 -3.44 25.53 -1.06
C SER A 188 -2.16 24.99 -0.39
N LYS A 189 -1.16 25.84 -0.16
CA LYS A 189 0.09 25.48 0.50
C LYS A 189 0.14 26.02 1.91
N ASP A 190 0.62 25.18 2.88
CA ASP A 190 0.74 25.56 4.29
C ASP A 190 -0.59 26.02 4.92
N GLY A 191 -0.55 26.72 6.06
CA GLY A 191 -1.74 27.16 6.79
C GLY A 191 -2.48 26.04 7.49
N ASN A 192 -3.48 26.42 8.28
CA ASN A 192 -4.27 25.50 9.09
C ASN A 192 -5.75 25.53 8.69
N LEU A 193 -6.49 24.48 8.95
CA LEU A 193 -7.94 24.46 8.82
C LEU A 193 -8.55 25.42 9.85
N LYS A 194 -9.41 26.36 9.41
CA LYS A 194 -10.15 27.24 10.31
C LYS A 194 -11.15 26.44 11.13
N PRO A 195 -11.21 26.59 12.48
CA PRO A 195 -12.17 25.83 13.32
C PRO A 195 -13.63 26.00 12.91
N ASP A 196 -14.01 27.15 12.38
CA ASP A 196 -15.36 27.44 11.88
C ASP A 196 -15.78 26.53 10.74
N TYR A 197 -14.84 25.92 10.02
CA TYR A 197 -15.08 25.00 8.91
C TYR A 197 -14.85 23.53 9.26
N TYR A 198 -14.60 23.17 10.51
CA TYR A 198 -14.41 21.77 10.91
C TYR A 198 -15.62 20.89 10.50
N ALA A 199 -16.83 21.35 10.82
CA ALA A 199 -18.04 20.62 10.43
C ALA A 199 -18.18 20.50 8.89
N THR A 200 -17.90 21.57 8.17
CA THR A 200 -17.95 21.57 6.70
C THR A 200 -16.90 20.63 6.10
N TYR A 201 -15.67 20.63 6.64
CA TYR A 201 -14.62 19.75 6.16
C TYR A 201 -14.90 18.27 6.47
N ALA A 202 -15.55 17.97 7.59
CA ALA A 202 -16.05 16.62 7.87
C ALA A 202 -17.09 16.18 6.83
N GLN A 203 -18.00 17.07 6.43
CA GLN A 203 -18.96 16.79 5.34
C GLN A 203 -18.28 16.66 3.96
N TYR A 204 -17.15 17.32 3.73
CA TYR A 204 -16.36 17.15 2.52
C TYR A 204 -15.88 15.70 2.36
N PHE A 205 -15.38 15.05 3.43
CA PHE A 205 -15.04 13.62 3.43
C PHE A 205 -16.27 12.74 3.16
N VAL A 206 -17.39 13.03 3.81
CA VAL A 206 -18.65 12.28 3.58
C VAL A 206 -19.08 12.35 2.11
N LYS A 207 -19.03 13.55 1.51
CA LYS A 207 -19.34 13.75 0.09
C LYS A 207 -18.36 13.02 -0.82
N TYR A 208 -17.05 13.09 -0.54
CA TYR A 208 -16.03 12.35 -1.29
C TYR A 208 -16.32 10.84 -1.31
N ILE A 209 -16.48 10.23 -0.14
CA ILE A 209 -16.74 8.79 -0.02
C ILE A 209 -18.04 8.41 -0.75
N SER A 210 -19.07 9.23 -0.62
CA SER A 210 -20.36 9.00 -1.28
C SER A 210 -20.26 9.12 -2.80
N ALA A 211 -19.50 10.12 -3.29
CA ALA A 211 -19.30 10.34 -4.71
C ALA A 211 -18.47 9.22 -5.36
N MET A 212 -17.39 8.77 -4.69
CA MET A 212 -16.60 7.63 -5.13
C MET A 212 -17.43 6.33 -5.14
N LYS A 213 -18.27 6.13 -4.13
CA LYS A 213 -19.21 4.99 -4.10
C LYS A 213 -20.19 5.04 -5.25
N ALA A 214 -20.69 6.22 -5.64
CA ALA A 214 -21.58 6.38 -6.80
C ALA A 214 -20.85 6.04 -8.12
N GLU A 215 -19.53 6.20 -8.19
CA GLU A 215 -18.69 5.73 -9.29
C GLU A 215 -18.38 4.22 -9.24
N GLY A 216 -18.86 3.50 -8.21
CA GLY A 216 -18.59 2.07 -7.99
C GLY A 216 -17.26 1.80 -7.28
N ILE A 217 -16.66 2.80 -6.66
CA ILE A 217 -15.36 2.71 -5.97
C ILE A 217 -15.59 2.81 -4.47
N THR A 218 -15.22 1.77 -3.72
CA THR A 218 -15.28 1.77 -2.26
C THR A 218 -13.98 2.34 -1.68
N ILE A 219 -14.08 3.36 -0.83
CA ILE A 219 -12.96 3.88 -0.03
C ILE A 219 -12.96 3.14 1.31
N ASP A 220 -12.00 2.24 1.52
CA ASP A 220 -11.92 1.40 2.72
C ASP A 220 -11.47 2.18 3.95
N ALA A 221 -10.60 3.16 3.76
CA ALA A 221 -10.08 4.02 4.82
C ALA A 221 -9.76 5.42 4.29
N ILE A 222 -9.68 6.39 5.21
CA ILE A 222 -9.07 7.69 4.92
C ILE A 222 -8.00 8.01 5.96
N THR A 223 -6.98 8.77 5.58
CA THR A 223 -6.20 9.53 6.55
C THR A 223 -6.79 10.93 6.71
N VAL A 224 -6.64 11.51 7.91
CA VAL A 224 -7.23 12.83 8.18
C VAL A 224 -6.50 13.93 7.42
N GLN A 225 -5.18 13.80 7.34
CA GLN A 225 -4.29 14.74 6.63
C GLN A 225 -2.97 14.04 6.29
N ASN A 226 -2.53 14.15 5.03
CA ASN A 226 -1.17 13.76 4.67
C ASN A 226 -0.17 14.70 5.34
N GLU A 227 0.83 14.12 6.01
CA GLU A 227 1.95 14.82 6.63
C GLU A 227 1.54 16.10 7.40
N PRO A 228 0.73 15.99 8.46
CA PRO A 228 0.11 17.15 9.13
C PRO A 228 1.10 18.13 9.77
N LEU A 229 2.38 17.80 9.85
CA LEU A 229 3.44 18.70 10.33
C LEU A 229 4.32 19.27 9.20
N ASN A 230 3.98 19.01 7.94
CA ASN A 230 4.74 19.45 6.77
C ASN A 230 3.98 20.48 5.93
N GLY A 231 4.27 21.76 6.12
CA GLY A 231 3.72 22.87 5.32
C GLY A 231 4.51 23.15 4.03
N LYS A 232 5.51 22.34 3.64
CA LYS A 232 6.42 22.67 2.54
C LYS A 232 5.98 22.11 1.18
N ASN A 233 5.21 21.02 1.17
CA ASN A 233 4.67 20.46 -0.07
C ASN A 233 3.65 21.40 -0.71
N THR A 234 3.43 21.24 -1.99
CA THR A 234 2.36 21.92 -2.73
C THR A 234 1.50 20.85 -3.42
N PRO A 235 0.24 20.62 -2.96
CA PRO A 235 -0.42 21.28 -1.83
C PRO A 235 0.03 20.75 -0.46
N SER A 236 -0.38 21.47 0.63
CA SER A 236 -0.18 21.04 2.02
C SER A 236 -1.10 21.77 2.99
N MET A 237 -1.30 21.20 4.17
CA MET A 237 -2.00 21.85 5.28
C MET A 237 -1.43 21.35 6.62
N VAL A 238 -1.12 22.26 7.51
CA VAL A 238 -0.65 21.93 8.87
C VAL A 238 -1.84 21.66 9.78
N MET A 239 -1.75 20.60 10.57
CA MET A 239 -2.74 20.24 11.57
C MET A 239 -2.02 19.67 12.79
N GLN A 240 -2.05 20.36 13.93
CA GLN A 240 -1.42 19.88 15.17
C GLN A 240 -2.20 18.68 15.74
N ALA A 241 -1.56 17.87 16.60
CA ALA A 241 -2.22 16.71 17.21
C ALA A 241 -3.51 17.07 17.94
N THR A 242 -3.52 18.20 18.66
CA THR A 242 -4.71 18.70 19.37
C THR A 242 -5.81 19.16 18.43
N ASP A 243 -5.47 19.70 17.27
CA ASP A 243 -6.45 20.11 16.26
C ASP A 243 -7.06 18.90 15.57
N GLN A 244 -6.22 17.90 15.22
CA GLN A 244 -6.68 16.64 14.64
C GLN A 244 -7.56 15.86 15.64
N ASP A 245 -7.17 15.81 16.90
CA ASP A 245 -7.97 15.23 17.98
C ASP A 245 -9.36 15.87 18.04
N ARG A 246 -9.42 17.20 18.18
CA ARG A 246 -10.67 17.94 18.23
C ARG A 246 -11.52 17.73 16.98
N PHE A 247 -10.89 17.75 15.79
CA PHE A 247 -11.58 17.53 14.52
C PHE A 247 -12.19 16.13 14.45
N ILE A 248 -11.45 15.08 14.83
CA ILE A 248 -11.95 13.70 14.87
C ILE A 248 -13.10 13.59 15.88
N ARG A 249 -12.90 14.06 17.10
CA ARG A 249 -13.84 13.91 18.21
C ARG A 249 -15.17 14.63 17.96
N GLU A 250 -15.10 15.89 17.54
CA GLU A 250 -16.26 16.77 17.48
C GLU A 250 -16.95 16.78 16.11
N ASN A 251 -16.25 16.42 15.04
CA ASN A 251 -16.77 16.61 13.69
C ASN A 251 -16.68 15.35 12.81
N LEU A 252 -15.49 14.84 12.53
CA LEU A 252 -15.29 13.78 11.52
C LEU A 252 -15.92 12.44 11.95
N GLY A 253 -15.64 12.00 13.18
CA GLY A 253 -16.20 10.77 13.75
C GLY A 253 -17.73 10.80 13.82
N PRO A 254 -18.34 11.83 14.41
CA PRO A 254 -19.79 12.01 14.39
C PRO A 254 -20.40 12.06 12.99
N ALA A 255 -19.76 12.75 12.03
CA ALA A 255 -20.24 12.84 10.65
C ALA A 255 -20.26 11.46 9.97
N PHE A 256 -19.18 10.66 10.11
CA PHE A 256 -19.11 9.30 9.57
C PHE A 256 -20.18 8.40 10.18
N ARG A 257 -20.33 8.46 11.49
CA ARG A 257 -21.37 7.70 12.21
C ARG A 257 -22.77 8.09 11.74
N SER A 258 -23.07 9.38 11.61
CA SER A 258 -24.36 9.89 11.16
C SER A 258 -24.66 9.49 9.72
N ALA A 259 -23.64 9.46 8.85
CA ALA A 259 -23.76 9.04 7.46
C ALA A 259 -23.78 7.52 7.28
N GLY A 260 -23.64 6.72 8.32
CA GLY A 260 -23.59 5.26 8.28
C GLY A 260 -22.39 4.72 7.50
N LEU A 261 -21.26 5.44 7.50
CA LEU A 261 -20.05 5.04 6.80
C LEU A 261 -19.25 4.00 7.59
N SER A 262 -18.80 2.96 6.91
CA SER A 262 -17.88 1.95 7.44
C SER A 262 -16.42 2.25 7.09
N THR A 263 -16.15 3.33 6.38
CA THR A 263 -14.80 3.79 6.04
C THR A 263 -14.01 4.08 7.31
N LYS A 264 -12.84 3.50 7.43
CA LYS A 264 -11.97 3.63 8.59
C LYS A 264 -11.31 5.02 8.64
N ILE A 265 -11.14 5.57 9.83
CA ILE A 265 -10.36 6.79 10.06
C ILE A 265 -8.97 6.37 10.56
N ILE A 266 -7.94 6.75 9.83
CA ILE A 266 -6.52 6.57 10.18
C ILE A 266 -5.97 7.96 10.50
N LEU A 267 -5.41 8.10 11.68
CA LEU A 267 -4.83 9.37 12.12
C LEU A 267 -3.35 9.50 11.75
N TYR A 268 -2.76 10.67 11.94
CA TYR A 268 -1.35 11.01 11.76
C TYR A 268 -0.94 11.02 10.28
N ASP A 269 -0.52 9.87 9.69
CA ASP A 269 -0.07 9.76 8.30
C ASP A 269 1.22 10.56 8.05
N HIS A 270 2.24 10.38 8.90
CA HIS A 270 3.50 11.10 8.87
C HIS A 270 4.68 10.26 9.40
N ASN A 271 5.85 10.89 9.52
CA ASN A 271 7.12 10.28 9.87
C ASN A 271 7.16 9.63 11.26
N CYS A 272 8.08 8.68 11.43
CA CYS A 272 8.31 7.96 12.69
C CYS A 272 9.04 8.79 13.76
N ASP A 273 9.24 10.09 13.57
CA ASP A 273 9.99 10.97 14.49
C ASP A 273 9.14 11.64 15.59
N VAL A 274 7.80 11.60 15.46
CA VAL A 274 6.89 12.21 16.45
C VAL A 274 5.80 11.21 16.87
N PRO A 275 6.14 10.08 17.54
CA PRO A 275 5.16 9.10 18.00
C PRO A 275 4.17 9.67 19.05
N GLU A 276 4.50 10.80 19.68
CA GLU A 276 3.61 11.52 20.60
C GLU A 276 2.37 12.07 19.91
N TYR A 277 2.43 12.36 18.60
CA TYR A 277 1.28 12.85 17.85
C TYR A 277 0.12 11.83 17.87
N PRO A 278 0.30 10.59 17.36
CA PRO A 278 -0.76 9.59 17.44
C PRO A 278 -1.14 9.24 18.88
N LEU A 279 -0.18 9.19 19.82
CA LEU A 279 -0.46 8.90 21.22
C LEU A 279 -1.34 9.95 21.87
N THR A 280 -1.16 11.24 21.55
CA THR A 280 -2.02 12.33 22.06
C THR A 280 -3.49 12.06 21.74
N ILE A 281 -3.79 11.66 20.50
CA ILE A 281 -5.16 11.42 20.04
C ILE A 281 -5.71 10.09 20.57
N LEU A 282 -4.90 9.04 20.58
CA LEU A 282 -5.32 7.72 21.06
C LEU A 282 -5.56 7.70 22.58
N ASN A 283 -4.88 8.57 23.34
CA ASN A 283 -5.11 8.74 24.78
C ASN A 283 -6.41 9.49 25.10
N ASP A 284 -7.02 10.21 24.15
CA ASP A 284 -8.35 10.81 24.30
C ASP A 284 -9.44 9.81 23.88
N ALA A 285 -10.02 9.08 24.82
CA ALA A 285 -11.04 8.06 24.54
C ALA A 285 -12.23 8.56 23.70
N PRO A 286 -12.75 9.80 23.86
CA PRO A 286 -13.75 10.40 22.99
C PRO A 286 -13.33 10.51 21.51
N ALA A 287 -12.06 10.72 21.20
CA ALA A 287 -11.54 10.71 19.81
C ALA A 287 -11.21 9.28 19.36
N ALA A 288 -10.50 8.53 20.19
CA ALA A 288 -10.01 7.19 19.90
C ALA A 288 -11.11 6.20 19.51
N GLN A 289 -12.35 6.35 20.00
CA GLN A 289 -13.48 5.50 19.62
C GLN A 289 -13.82 5.53 18.13
N TYR A 290 -13.44 6.59 17.39
CA TYR A 290 -13.68 6.75 15.98
C TYR A 290 -12.51 6.29 15.12
N VAL A 291 -11.34 6.06 15.72
CA VAL A 291 -10.07 5.81 15.02
C VAL A 291 -9.82 4.31 14.92
N ASP A 292 -9.54 3.82 13.71
CA ASP A 292 -9.10 2.44 13.49
C ASP A 292 -7.61 2.27 13.83
N GLY A 293 -6.78 3.27 13.54
CA GLY A 293 -5.34 3.22 13.79
C GLY A 293 -4.55 4.41 13.28
N SER A 294 -3.24 4.26 13.22
CA SER A 294 -2.29 5.32 12.86
C SER A 294 -1.50 4.98 11.59
N GLY A 295 -1.32 5.96 10.70
CA GLY A 295 -0.50 5.89 9.50
C GLY A 295 0.91 6.43 9.73
N PHE A 296 1.91 5.78 9.13
CA PHE A 296 3.31 6.14 9.28
C PHE A 296 4.05 6.22 7.95
N HIS A 297 4.97 7.18 7.87
CA HIS A 297 6.02 7.34 6.86
C HIS A 297 7.39 7.13 7.52
N LEU A 298 8.46 7.01 6.72
CA LEU A 298 9.81 6.78 7.25
C LEU A 298 10.86 7.69 6.58
N TYR A 299 10.50 8.95 6.32
CA TYR A 299 11.48 9.96 5.89
C TYR A 299 12.25 10.54 7.08
N GLY A 300 11.69 10.42 8.31
CA GLY A 300 12.27 10.81 9.58
C GLY A 300 11.98 9.79 10.68
N GLY A 301 12.81 9.79 11.73
CA GLY A 301 12.67 8.90 12.88
C GLY A 301 13.13 7.48 12.63
N LYS A 302 12.64 6.56 13.46
CA LYS A 302 12.95 5.13 13.40
C LYS A 302 11.66 4.32 13.37
N ILE A 303 11.69 3.21 12.63
CA ILE A 303 10.50 2.37 12.40
C ILE A 303 9.92 1.76 13.69
N ASP A 304 10.70 1.65 14.77
CA ASP A 304 10.26 1.15 16.07
C ASP A 304 9.29 2.09 16.80
N ALA A 305 9.16 3.35 16.37
CA ALA A 305 8.08 4.25 16.82
C ALA A 305 6.68 3.63 16.59
N MET A 306 6.51 2.82 15.56
CA MET A 306 5.26 2.07 15.34
C MET A 306 5.00 1.09 16.49
N THR A 307 6.02 0.37 16.95
CA THR A 307 5.89 -0.55 18.10
C THR A 307 5.56 0.21 19.39
N GLN A 308 6.13 1.42 19.61
CA GLN A 308 5.75 2.25 20.77
C GLN A 308 4.25 2.55 20.79
N VAL A 309 3.68 2.93 19.65
CA VAL A 309 2.24 3.22 19.54
C VAL A 309 1.41 1.96 19.71
N HIS A 310 1.84 0.84 19.14
CA HIS A 310 1.18 -0.46 19.32
C HIS A 310 1.15 -0.90 20.78
N ASP A 311 2.28 -0.79 21.48
CA ASP A 311 2.39 -1.27 22.87
C ASP A 311 1.55 -0.42 23.84
N ALA A 312 1.37 0.88 23.52
CA ALA A 312 0.48 1.76 24.25
C ALA A 312 -1.02 1.51 23.94
N HIS A 313 -1.34 1.16 22.70
CA HIS A 313 -2.71 0.94 22.22
C HIS A 313 -2.80 -0.33 21.35
N PRO A 314 -2.70 -1.54 21.95
CA PRO A 314 -2.64 -2.79 21.19
C PRO A 314 -3.95 -3.18 20.49
N ASP A 315 -5.06 -2.51 20.81
CA ASP A 315 -6.35 -2.61 20.14
C ASP A 315 -6.45 -1.78 18.86
N LYS A 316 -5.47 -0.90 18.62
CA LYS A 316 -5.42 -0.03 17.42
C LYS A 316 -4.48 -0.59 16.36
N HIS A 317 -4.87 -0.42 15.11
CA HIS A 317 -4.07 -0.90 13.99
C HIS A 317 -2.97 0.08 13.61
N LEU A 318 -1.92 -0.43 12.96
CA LEU A 318 -0.86 0.38 12.40
C LEU A 318 -0.77 0.17 10.89
N TYR A 319 -0.48 1.25 10.19
CA TYR A 319 -0.41 1.31 8.73
C TYR A 319 0.88 1.99 8.32
N PHE A 320 1.59 1.40 7.36
CA PHE A 320 2.72 2.05 6.72
C PHE A 320 2.23 2.61 5.39
N THR A 321 1.96 3.91 5.38
CA THR A 321 1.14 4.56 4.35
C THR A 321 1.93 5.23 3.24
N GLU A 322 3.23 5.49 3.48
CA GLU A 322 4.10 6.07 2.45
C GLU A 322 5.59 5.86 2.73
N GLN A 323 6.35 5.63 1.68
CA GLN A 323 7.80 5.81 1.60
C GLN A 323 8.25 5.84 0.15
N MET A 324 9.02 6.83 -0.23
CA MET A 324 9.72 6.83 -1.50
C MET A 324 10.90 5.83 -1.46
N VAL A 325 10.99 5.01 -2.48
CA VAL A 325 12.10 4.09 -2.71
C VAL A 325 12.60 4.32 -4.12
N VAL A 326 13.82 4.83 -4.24
CA VAL A 326 14.46 5.18 -5.51
C VAL A 326 15.84 4.54 -5.62
N ASP A 327 16.25 4.25 -6.85
CA ASP A 327 17.62 3.81 -7.12
C ASP A 327 18.59 5.00 -7.04
N ARG A 328 19.82 4.71 -6.65
CA ARG A 328 20.92 5.65 -6.76
C ARG A 328 21.37 5.66 -8.22
N ARG A 329 21.05 6.73 -8.97
CA ARG A 329 21.27 6.81 -10.43
C ARG A 329 22.72 6.55 -10.86
N GLU A 330 23.69 6.88 -10.02
CA GLU A 330 25.12 6.70 -10.30
C GLU A 330 25.64 5.32 -9.91
N ASP A 331 24.85 4.51 -9.18
CA ASP A 331 25.23 3.17 -8.76
C ASP A 331 24.54 2.14 -9.68
N PRO A 332 25.28 1.32 -10.41
CA PRO A 332 24.69 0.27 -11.25
C PRO A 332 23.95 -0.82 -10.46
N LYS A 333 24.18 -0.87 -9.13
CA LYS A 333 23.58 -1.88 -8.26
C LYS A 333 22.13 -1.52 -7.90
N LEU A 334 21.25 -2.51 -7.96
CA LEU A 334 19.90 -2.41 -7.44
C LEU A 334 19.91 -2.62 -5.93
N HIS A 335 19.63 -1.58 -5.14
CA HIS A 335 19.64 -1.64 -3.67
C HIS A 335 18.38 -2.27 -3.06
N VAL A 336 17.79 -3.27 -3.73
CA VAL A 336 16.52 -3.89 -3.34
C VAL A 336 16.56 -4.51 -1.94
N ALA A 337 17.69 -5.08 -1.53
CA ALA A 337 17.82 -5.68 -0.19
C ALA A 337 17.70 -4.66 0.92
N SER A 338 18.30 -3.47 0.76
CA SER A 338 18.16 -2.37 1.71
C SER A 338 16.72 -1.84 1.74
N ALA A 339 16.08 -1.69 0.59
CA ALA A 339 14.68 -1.25 0.50
C ALA A 339 13.73 -2.25 1.18
N VAL A 340 13.82 -3.55 0.84
CA VAL A 340 12.98 -4.60 1.44
C VAL A 340 13.22 -4.70 2.95
N SER A 341 14.48 -4.66 3.40
CA SER A 341 14.82 -4.66 4.82
C SER A 341 14.16 -3.50 5.56
N ARG A 342 14.31 -2.28 5.03
CA ARG A 342 13.84 -1.07 5.69
C ARG A 342 12.31 -0.97 5.72
N VAL A 343 11.63 -1.20 4.58
CA VAL A 343 10.19 -0.93 4.49
C VAL A 343 9.33 -2.18 4.64
N VAL A 344 9.63 -3.29 3.94
CA VAL A 344 8.79 -4.49 4.03
C VAL A 344 8.99 -5.20 5.36
N VAL A 345 10.24 -5.58 5.67
CA VAL A 345 10.58 -6.26 6.92
C VAL A 345 10.38 -5.30 8.11
N GLY A 346 10.89 -4.06 8.01
CA GLY A 346 10.79 -3.06 9.06
C GLY A 346 9.36 -2.80 9.48
N ALA A 347 8.50 -2.37 8.56
CA ALA A 347 7.11 -2.03 8.88
C ALA A 347 6.31 -3.24 9.39
N THR A 348 6.42 -4.40 8.70
CA THR A 348 5.63 -5.58 9.11
C THR A 348 6.07 -6.16 10.44
N ARG A 349 7.37 -6.11 10.78
CA ARG A 349 7.83 -6.52 12.13
C ARG A 349 7.42 -5.53 13.22
N ASN A 350 7.15 -4.29 12.87
CA ASN A 350 6.63 -3.24 13.75
C ASN A 350 5.10 -3.06 13.60
N TRP A 351 4.37 -4.16 13.44
CA TRP A 351 2.92 -4.27 13.51
C TRP A 351 2.12 -3.68 12.35
N SER A 352 2.76 -3.15 11.30
CA SER A 352 2.02 -2.66 10.15
C SER A 352 1.18 -3.75 9.48
N ARG A 353 -0.07 -3.40 9.15
CA ARG A 353 -0.99 -4.27 8.41
C ARG A 353 -0.87 -4.14 6.90
N ASN A 354 -0.23 -3.09 6.44
CA ASN A 354 0.05 -2.85 5.03
C ASN A 354 1.47 -2.30 4.83
N VAL A 355 1.92 -2.25 3.59
CA VAL A 355 3.09 -1.46 3.20
C VAL A 355 2.76 -0.79 1.87
N LEU A 356 2.68 0.54 1.88
CA LEU A 356 2.47 1.35 0.71
C LEU A 356 3.72 2.17 0.42
N LEU A 357 4.25 2.03 -0.78
CA LEU A 357 5.28 2.93 -1.27
C LEU A 357 4.63 4.12 -1.97
N TRP A 358 5.40 5.20 -2.12
CA TRP A 358 4.94 6.41 -2.77
C TRP A 358 4.57 6.12 -4.23
N ASN A 359 4.90 6.92 -5.13
CA ASN A 359 4.40 7.03 -6.48
C ASN A 359 4.41 5.70 -7.28
N LEU A 360 3.26 5.30 -7.83
CA LEU A 360 3.16 4.10 -8.66
C LEU A 360 3.85 4.29 -10.01
N ALA A 361 3.64 5.43 -10.66
CA ALA A 361 4.24 5.72 -11.97
C ALA A 361 4.72 7.17 -12.06
N ALA A 362 5.83 7.37 -12.75
CA ALA A 362 6.33 8.68 -13.17
C ALA A 362 6.87 8.58 -14.60
N ASP A 363 6.99 9.72 -15.28
CA ASP A 363 7.71 9.81 -16.54
C ASP A 363 9.25 9.78 -16.33
N PRO A 364 10.07 9.75 -17.40
CA PRO A 364 11.53 9.77 -17.26
C PRO A 364 12.12 11.03 -16.59
N GLN A 365 11.34 12.09 -16.47
CA GLN A 365 11.69 13.36 -15.80
C GLN A 365 11.11 13.46 -14.38
N PHE A 366 10.50 12.35 -13.87
CA PHE A 366 9.82 12.26 -12.56
C PHE A 366 8.53 13.08 -12.44
N GLY A 367 7.95 13.47 -13.56
CA GLY A 367 6.65 14.11 -13.66
C GLY A 367 5.50 13.09 -13.77
N PRO A 368 4.25 13.62 -13.81
CA PRO A 368 3.86 14.97 -13.44
C PRO A 368 4.05 15.27 -11.96
N HIS A 369 4.38 16.51 -11.62
CA HIS A 369 4.40 17.00 -10.24
C HIS A 369 4.05 18.51 -10.22
N THR A 370 3.53 18.98 -9.09
CA THR A 370 3.19 20.41 -8.93
C THR A 370 4.45 21.28 -8.90
N GLY A 371 4.31 22.54 -9.24
CA GLY A 371 5.35 23.54 -9.05
C GLY A 371 5.50 23.95 -7.57
N ASN A 372 6.61 24.60 -7.22
CA ASN A 372 6.85 25.23 -5.90
C ASN A 372 6.60 24.31 -4.69
N GLY A 373 7.14 23.10 -4.71
CA GLY A 373 7.02 22.13 -3.61
C GLY A 373 6.43 20.78 -4.03
N GLY A 374 6.30 20.52 -5.33
CA GLY A 374 6.16 19.18 -5.87
C GLY A 374 7.46 18.38 -5.76
N CYS A 375 7.40 17.10 -5.99
CA CYS A 375 8.57 16.23 -5.86
C CYS A 375 9.32 16.01 -7.19
N PRO A 376 10.41 16.73 -7.48
CA PRO A 376 11.14 16.61 -8.75
C PRO A 376 12.08 15.39 -8.81
N ILE A 377 12.08 14.53 -7.78
CA ILE A 377 12.92 13.34 -7.67
C ILE A 377 12.12 12.07 -7.36
N CYS A 378 10.78 12.16 -7.32
CA CYS A 378 9.92 11.03 -6.98
C CYS A 378 9.81 10.06 -8.17
N GLU A 379 10.75 9.12 -8.23
CA GLU A 379 10.68 8.01 -9.16
C GLU A 379 9.42 7.17 -8.88
N GLY A 380 8.74 6.73 -9.94
CA GLY A 380 7.65 5.76 -9.79
C GLY A 380 8.17 4.34 -9.55
N ALA A 381 7.33 3.46 -9.04
CA ALA A 381 7.60 2.02 -9.06
C ALA A 381 7.81 1.53 -10.51
N ILE A 382 7.15 2.19 -11.45
CA ILE A 382 7.39 2.06 -12.88
C ILE A 382 7.65 3.44 -13.50
N THR A 383 8.50 3.47 -14.51
CA THR A 383 8.66 4.65 -15.38
C THR A 383 7.88 4.40 -16.68
N LEU A 384 7.03 5.36 -17.05
CA LEU A 384 6.23 5.34 -18.25
C LEU A 384 6.76 6.38 -19.25
N ASP A 385 7.26 5.91 -20.41
CA ASP A 385 7.64 6.74 -21.55
C ASP A 385 6.73 6.38 -22.73
N GLY A 386 5.59 7.06 -22.82
CA GLY A 386 4.50 6.66 -23.70
C GLY A 386 4.03 5.24 -23.35
N ASN A 387 4.24 4.30 -24.28
CA ASN A 387 3.89 2.89 -24.09
C ASN A 387 5.03 2.02 -23.55
N GLN A 388 6.22 2.59 -23.35
CA GLN A 388 7.34 1.86 -22.77
C GLN A 388 7.24 1.86 -21.24
N VAL A 389 7.53 0.69 -20.64
CA VAL A 389 7.42 0.47 -19.20
C VAL A 389 8.76 -0.02 -18.66
N THR A 390 9.39 0.77 -17.82
CA THR A 390 10.57 0.35 -17.04
C THR A 390 10.14 0.06 -15.60
N ARG A 391 10.59 -1.05 -15.04
CA ARG A 391 10.31 -1.44 -13.65
C ARG A 391 11.47 -1.06 -12.77
N ASN A 392 11.20 -0.23 -11.76
CA ASN A 392 12.20 0.34 -10.87
C ASN A 392 12.30 -0.46 -9.56
N ILE A 393 13.20 -0.05 -8.68
CA ILE A 393 13.46 -0.74 -7.39
C ILE A 393 12.18 -0.89 -6.54
N ALA A 394 11.31 0.12 -6.51
CA ALA A 394 10.08 0.08 -5.72
C ALA A 394 9.11 -1.03 -6.20
N TYR A 395 9.06 -1.30 -7.52
CA TYR A 395 8.30 -2.42 -8.07
C TYR A 395 8.76 -3.76 -7.48
N TYR A 396 10.06 -4.04 -7.50
CA TYR A 396 10.61 -5.29 -6.97
C TYR A 396 10.49 -5.37 -5.46
N THR A 397 10.63 -4.24 -4.76
CA THR A 397 10.47 -4.15 -3.30
C THR A 397 9.09 -4.64 -2.86
N ILE A 398 8.03 -4.14 -3.49
CA ILE A 398 6.66 -4.57 -3.18
C ILE A 398 6.37 -5.96 -3.72
N ALA A 399 6.85 -6.32 -4.88
CA ALA A 399 6.56 -7.58 -5.53
C ALA A 399 7.03 -8.81 -4.72
N HIS A 400 8.14 -8.68 -3.96
CA HIS A 400 8.59 -9.73 -3.04
C HIS A 400 7.59 -10.06 -1.93
N ALA A 401 6.69 -9.13 -1.60
CA ALA A 401 5.61 -9.34 -0.64
C ALA A 401 4.25 -9.56 -1.34
N SER A 402 3.80 -8.63 -2.17
CA SER A 402 2.44 -8.61 -2.73
C SER A 402 2.08 -9.86 -3.52
N LYS A 403 3.05 -10.42 -4.27
CA LYS A 403 2.85 -11.64 -5.07
C LYS A 403 2.52 -12.86 -4.21
N PHE A 404 3.08 -12.95 -3.01
CA PHE A 404 3.09 -14.17 -2.21
C PHE A 404 2.24 -14.06 -0.95
N VAL A 405 2.00 -12.85 -0.45
CA VAL A 405 1.30 -12.56 0.80
C VAL A 405 -0.04 -11.87 0.49
N PRO A 406 -1.09 -12.64 0.15
CA PRO A 406 -2.41 -12.05 -0.10
C PRO A 406 -3.02 -11.44 1.17
N PRO A 407 -4.01 -10.53 1.05
CA PRO A 407 -4.79 -10.03 2.18
C PRO A 407 -5.33 -11.17 3.05
N GLY A 408 -5.35 -10.95 4.37
CA GLY A 408 -5.72 -11.96 5.37
C GLY A 408 -4.60 -12.92 5.74
N SER A 409 -3.42 -12.83 5.15
CA SER A 409 -2.23 -13.58 5.63
C SER A 409 -1.83 -13.08 7.02
N MET A 410 -1.41 -14.00 7.88
CA MET A 410 -0.92 -13.68 9.23
C MET A 410 0.60 -13.56 9.23
N ARG A 411 1.17 -12.51 9.82
CA ARG A 411 2.59 -12.52 10.18
C ARG A 411 2.80 -13.59 11.25
N ILE A 412 3.84 -14.41 11.08
CA ILE A 412 4.20 -15.49 11.99
C ILE A 412 5.61 -15.30 12.53
N GLY A 413 5.99 -16.14 13.51
CA GLY A 413 7.30 -16.09 14.14
C GLY A 413 8.44 -16.34 13.15
N SER A 414 9.45 -15.47 13.18
CA SER A 414 10.80 -15.71 12.67
C SER A 414 11.79 -14.92 13.52
N ASN A 415 12.95 -15.51 13.83
CA ASN A 415 13.92 -14.81 14.68
C ASN A 415 14.50 -13.58 13.96
N ALA A 416 14.76 -12.53 14.75
CA ALA A 416 15.42 -11.33 14.24
C ALA A 416 16.86 -11.63 13.86
N SER A 417 17.34 -10.99 12.80
CA SER A 417 18.72 -11.05 12.36
C SER A 417 19.10 -9.72 11.71
N GLU A 418 20.12 -9.06 12.20
CA GLU A 418 20.63 -7.82 11.61
C GLU A 418 21.31 -8.06 10.26
N SER A 419 21.99 -9.19 10.13
CA SER A 419 22.73 -9.54 8.91
C SER A 419 21.84 -10.13 7.80
N LEU A 420 20.69 -10.68 8.17
CA LEU A 420 19.69 -11.27 7.28
C LEU A 420 18.28 -10.85 7.73
N PRO A 421 17.95 -9.55 7.63
CA PRO A 421 16.60 -9.07 7.91
C PRO A 421 15.55 -9.92 7.20
N ASN A 422 14.55 -10.38 7.94
CA ASN A 422 13.58 -11.33 7.43
C ASN A 422 12.21 -11.13 8.08
N VAL A 423 11.18 -11.65 7.43
CA VAL A 423 9.83 -11.74 7.97
C VAL A 423 9.11 -12.93 7.37
N ALA A 424 8.31 -13.60 8.18
CA ALA A 424 7.53 -14.78 7.76
C ALA A 424 6.02 -14.52 7.86
N PHE A 425 5.28 -15.12 6.91
CA PHE A 425 3.82 -15.06 6.85
C PHE A 425 3.24 -16.45 6.61
N LYS A 426 2.01 -16.63 7.07
CA LYS A 426 1.17 -17.79 6.77
C LYS A 426 -0.09 -17.34 6.07
N THR A 427 -0.32 -17.81 4.86
CA THR A 427 -1.51 -17.46 4.08
C THR A 427 -2.73 -18.23 4.59
N SER A 428 -3.95 -17.79 4.21
CA SER A 428 -5.19 -18.51 4.49
C SER A 428 -5.24 -19.93 3.91
N GLN A 429 -4.40 -20.21 2.91
CA GLN A 429 -4.21 -21.56 2.33
C GLN A 429 -3.12 -22.37 3.03
N ASN A 430 -2.67 -21.92 4.22
CA ASN A 430 -1.58 -22.54 5.00
C ASN A 430 -0.20 -22.55 4.30
N ARG A 431 -0.01 -21.75 3.26
CA ARG A 431 1.30 -21.59 2.64
C ARG A 431 2.17 -20.68 3.50
N ILE A 432 3.40 -21.08 3.73
CA ILE A 432 4.40 -20.26 4.41
C ILE A 432 5.16 -19.43 3.37
N VAL A 433 5.38 -18.16 3.68
CA VAL A 433 6.16 -17.21 2.89
C VAL A 433 7.21 -16.61 3.82
N LEU A 434 8.49 -16.78 3.48
CA LEU A 434 9.59 -16.17 4.18
C LEU A 434 10.33 -15.23 3.22
N ILE A 435 10.39 -13.95 3.55
CA ILE A 435 11.16 -12.94 2.82
C ILE A 435 12.44 -12.71 3.59
N VAL A 436 13.60 -12.83 2.91
CA VAL A 436 14.93 -12.63 3.49
C VAL A 436 15.69 -11.65 2.62
N ALA A 437 16.28 -10.63 3.23
CA ALA A 437 17.16 -9.68 2.56
C ALA A 437 18.60 -9.88 3.05
N ASN A 438 19.60 -9.73 2.15
CA ASN A 438 21.01 -9.60 2.47
C ASN A 438 21.49 -8.19 2.08
N PRO A 439 21.31 -7.17 2.91
CA PRO A 439 21.76 -5.80 2.60
C PRO A 439 23.27 -5.60 2.73
N GLY A 440 23.99 -6.59 3.25
CA GLY A 440 25.46 -6.54 3.41
C GLY A 440 26.21 -6.69 2.09
N ASP A 441 27.50 -6.50 2.15
CA ASP A 441 28.46 -6.50 1.03
C ASP A 441 29.10 -7.87 0.74
N VAL A 442 28.75 -8.89 1.52
CA VAL A 442 29.22 -10.27 1.36
C VAL A 442 28.06 -11.26 1.18
N ASP A 443 28.33 -12.33 0.44
CA ASP A 443 27.38 -13.44 0.30
C ASP A 443 27.17 -14.12 1.65
N ARG A 444 25.94 -14.50 1.95
CA ARG A 444 25.58 -15.14 3.23
C ARG A 444 24.87 -16.45 3.02
N ALA A 445 25.51 -17.51 3.52
CA ALA A 445 24.86 -18.81 3.67
C ALA A 445 24.09 -18.85 5.00
N PHE A 446 22.90 -19.44 4.97
CA PHE A 446 22.04 -19.60 6.15
C PHE A 446 21.15 -20.82 6.01
N ASP A 447 20.66 -21.31 7.14
CA ASP A 447 19.68 -22.37 7.20
C ASP A 447 18.30 -21.79 7.55
N ILE A 448 17.25 -22.25 6.86
CA ILE A 448 15.85 -22.02 7.26
C ILE A 448 15.40 -23.27 8.01
N ARG A 449 14.99 -23.10 9.26
CA ARG A 449 14.47 -24.19 10.08
C ARG A 449 12.96 -24.07 10.25
N PHE A 450 12.24 -25.18 10.00
CA PHE A 450 10.80 -25.26 10.14
C PHE A 450 10.38 -26.67 10.56
N HIS A 451 9.62 -26.80 11.64
CA HIS A 451 9.17 -28.08 12.23
C HIS A 451 10.29 -29.13 12.38
N GLY A 452 11.45 -28.71 12.90
CA GLY A 452 12.59 -29.60 13.16
C GLY A 452 13.32 -30.12 11.91
N LYS A 453 13.07 -29.52 10.75
CA LYS A 453 13.78 -29.78 9.50
C LYS A 453 14.44 -28.50 9.00
N SER A 454 15.54 -28.62 8.26
CA SER A 454 16.27 -27.49 7.74
C SER A 454 16.50 -27.57 6.23
N ILE A 455 16.66 -26.41 5.62
CA ILE A 455 17.22 -26.23 4.27
C ILE A 455 18.33 -25.19 4.34
N THR A 456 19.39 -25.40 3.58
CA THR A 456 20.47 -24.41 3.41
C THR A 456 20.24 -23.61 2.14
N SER A 457 20.43 -22.31 2.22
CA SER A 457 20.40 -21.38 1.08
C SER A 457 21.51 -20.37 1.20
N THR A 458 21.81 -19.68 0.11
CA THR A 458 22.75 -18.57 0.05
C THR A 458 22.13 -17.39 -0.67
N LEU A 459 22.23 -16.21 -0.09
CA LEU A 459 21.89 -14.95 -0.76
C LEU A 459 23.16 -14.17 -1.03
N LYS A 460 23.34 -13.78 -2.29
CA LYS A 460 24.42 -12.87 -2.68
C LYS A 460 24.27 -11.52 -1.98
N SER A 461 25.37 -10.77 -1.87
CA SER A 461 25.36 -9.37 -1.45
C SER A 461 24.29 -8.57 -2.20
N GLY A 462 23.53 -7.74 -1.47
CA GLY A 462 22.48 -6.88 -2.00
C GLY A 462 21.23 -7.59 -2.53
N SER A 463 21.06 -8.91 -2.30
CA SER A 463 19.97 -9.70 -2.87
C SER A 463 18.80 -9.92 -1.90
N VAL A 464 17.63 -10.17 -2.47
CA VAL A 464 16.41 -10.56 -1.74
C VAL A 464 15.90 -11.91 -2.25
N GLY A 465 15.58 -12.80 -1.32
CA GLY A 465 14.93 -14.08 -1.59
C GLY A 465 13.56 -14.17 -0.93
N THR A 466 12.54 -14.58 -1.69
CA THR A 466 11.24 -15.00 -1.14
C THR A 466 11.11 -16.51 -1.29
N PHE A 467 11.02 -17.19 -0.15
CA PHE A 467 10.89 -18.63 -0.03
C PHE A 467 9.43 -18.98 0.25
N THR A 468 8.90 -20.00 -0.45
CA THR A 468 7.49 -20.38 -0.27
C THR A 468 7.35 -21.90 -0.21
N TRP A 469 6.57 -22.42 0.78
CA TRP A 469 6.29 -23.86 0.96
C TRP A 469 4.94 -24.14 1.57
#